data_025f3ac7425004b2b011ca76de2e93cb
#
_entry.id   025f3ac7425004b2b011ca76de2e93cb
#
_cell.length_a   1.000
_cell.length_b   1.000
_cell.length_c   1.000
_cell.angle_alpha   90.00
_cell.angle_beta   90.00
_cell.angle_gamma   90.00
#
_symmetry.space_group_name_H-M   'P 1'
#
loop_
_entity.id
_entity.type
_entity.pdbx_description
1 polymer ?
#
loop_
_entity_poly.entity_id
_entity_poly.type
_entity_poly.pdbx_seq_one_letter_code
_entity_poly.pdbx_strand_id
1 'polypeptide(L)'
;KEIEVTVSDFDDAVALFKEAGLVYGSLQESRRETWKLGEVEIVIDEWPWLNPYIEIEGPSEELVVSTSEKLGFNWTDAIFGDVMAAYRVQSPHLGMDDTVGNLPEVRFNDPLPELLKA
;
A
#
# COMPACT_ATOMS: atom_id res chain seq x y z
N LYS A 1 -3.35 1.16 19.75
CA LYS A 1 -2.62 2.37 20.16
C LYS A 1 -1.38 2.49 19.29
N GLU A 2 -1.29 3.53 18.49
CA GLU A 2 -0.10 3.87 17.71
C GLU A 2 0.80 4.82 18.50
N ILE A 3 2.11 4.66 18.32
CA ILE A 3 3.13 5.59 18.80
C ILE A 3 3.92 6.01 17.56
N GLU A 4 3.86 7.29 17.24
CA GLU A 4 4.51 7.88 16.08
C GLU A 4 5.68 8.75 16.52
N VAL A 5 6.81 8.61 15.83
CA VAL A 5 7.99 9.44 16.04
C VAL A 5 8.53 9.92 14.70
N THR A 6 9.09 11.11 14.67
CA THR A 6 9.76 11.65 13.48
C THR A 6 11.26 11.42 13.59
N VAL A 7 11.90 10.98 12.53
CA VAL A 7 13.34 10.81 12.42
C VAL A 7 13.91 11.72 11.33
N SER A 8 15.13 12.20 11.52
CA SER A 8 15.78 13.11 10.56
C SER A 8 16.43 12.38 9.38
N ASP A 9 16.80 11.11 9.55
CA ASP A 9 17.42 10.29 8.53
C ASP A 9 16.92 8.86 8.65
N PHE A 10 16.45 8.29 7.52
CA PHE A 10 15.88 6.94 7.48
C PHE A 10 16.95 5.86 7.68
N ASP A 11 18.09 5.98 7.01
CA ASP A 11 19.14 4.95 7.04
C ASP A 11 19.79 4.89 8.42
N ASP A 12 20.04 6.04 9.04
CA ASP A 12 20.53 6.14 10.41
C ASP A 12 19.54 5.53 11.41
N ALA A 13 18.25 5.77 11.24
CA ALA A 13 17.21 5.18 12.08
C ALA A 13 17.17 3.65 11.94
N VAL A 14 17.29 3.12 10.73
CA VAL A 14 17.37 1.67 10.46
C VAL A 14 18.63 1.08 11.11
N ALA A 15 19.78 1.76 10.98
CA ALA A 15 21.03 1.33 11.60
C ALA A 15 20.91 1.30 13.14
N LEU A 16 20.32 2.33 13.74
CA LEU A 16 20.07 2.39 15.19
C LEU A 16 19.22 1.21 15.67
N PHE A 17 18.13 0.89 14.98
CA PHE A 17 17.28 -0.24 15.37
C PHE A 17 17.99 -1.59 15.20
N LYS A 18 18.84 -1.76 14.20
CA LYS A 18 19.66 -2.96 14.02
C LYS A 18 20.68 -3.11 15.18
N GLU A 19 21.36 -2.03 15.56
CA GLU A 19 22.28 -2.03 16.72
C GLU A 19 21.54 -2.31 18.03
N ALA A 20 20.27 -1.92 18.14
CA ALA A 20 19.42 -2.26 19.26
C ALA A 20 18.90 -3.72 19.25
N GLY A 21 19.29 -4.52 18.26
CA GLY A 21 18.95 -5.94 18.16
C GLY A 21 17.63 -6.23 17.43
N LEU A 22 17.04 -5.23 16.77
CA LEU A 22 15.84 -5.45 15.95
C LEU A 22 16.21 -5.94 14.54
N VAL A 23 15.36 -6.79 14.01
CA VAL A 23 15.48 -7.32 12.64
C VAL A 23 14.22 -6.92 11.87
N TYR A 24 14.39 -6.28 10.70
CA TYR A 24 13.24 -6.01 9.84
C TYR A 24 12.86 -7.26 9.03
N GLY A 25 11.56 -7.47 8.83
CA GLY A 25 11.06 -8.58 8.02
C GLY A 25 11.07 -8.28 6.53
N SER A 26 10.80 -7.02 6.15
CA SER A 26 10.74 -6.59 4.75
C SER A 26 11.03 -5.09 4.66
N LEU A 27 11.82 -4.68 3.67
CA LEU A 27 12.01 -3.29 3.30
C LEU A 27 11.17 -3.01 2.04
N GLN A 28 10.21 -2.10 2.15
CA GLN A 28 9.24 -1.86 1.09
C GLN A 28 9.29 -0.40 0.63
N GLU A 29 9.32 -0.20 -0.66
CA GLU A 29 9.17 1.11 -1.31
C GLU A 29 7.74 1.27 -1.82
N SER A 30 7.17 2.46 -1.63
CA SER A 30 5.92 2.87 -2.26
C SER A 30 5.97 4.38 -2.56
N ARG A 31 5.12 4.83 -3.46
CA ARG A 31 4.90 6.24 -3.72
C ARG A 31 3.44 6.54 -3.49
N ARG A 32 3.17 7.68 -2.84
CA ARG A 32 1.82 8.08 -2.48
C ARG A 32 1.60 9.54 -2.82
N GLU A 33 0.52 9.81 -3.53
CA GLU A 33 -0.01 11.15 -3.75
C GLU A 33 -1.35 11.27 -3.04
N THR A 34 -1.47 12.26 -2.15
CA THR A 34 -2.65 12.43 -1.30
C THR A 34 -3.43 13.68 -1.67
N TRP A 35 -4.73 13.53 -1.88
CA TRP A 35 -5.70 14.60 -2.13
C TRP A 35 -6.77 14.60 -1.06
N LYS A 36 -7.39 15.76 -0.85
CA LYS A 36 -8.54 15.90 0.04
C LYS A 36 -9.72 16.54 -0.67
N LEU A 37 -10.89 15.94 -0.49
CA LEU A 37 -12.15 16.47 -0.92
C LEU A 37 -13.10 16.52 0.29
N GLY A 38 -13.17 17.70 0.94
CA GLY A 38 -13.83 17.83 2.23
C GLY A 38 -13.13 16.99 3.30
N GLU A 39 -13.88 16.09 3.92
CA GLU A 39 -13.39 15.18 4.95
C GLU A 39 -12.88 13.84 4.39
N VAL A 40 -12.98 13.66 3.06
CA VAL A 40 -12.54 12.42 2.39
C VAL A 40 -11.12 12.59 1.88
N GLU A 41 -10.27 11.64 2.16
CA GLU A 41 -8.93 11.52 1.63
C GLU A 41 -8.93 10.60 0.42
N ILE A 42 -8.26 11.03 -0.65
CA ILE A 42 -8.10 10.30 -1.90
C ILE A 42 -6.62 10.11 -2.11
N VAL A 43 -6.19 8.87 -2.20
CA VAL A 43 -4.78 8.51 -2.30
C VAL A 43 -4.55 7.77 -3.60
N ILE A 44 -3.52 8.18 -4.34
CA ILE A 44 -3.00 7.45 -5.49
C ILE A 44 -1.74 6.75 -5.02
N ASP A 45 -1.77 5.42 -4.99
CA ASP A 45 -0.66 4.59 -4.54
C ASP A 45 0.01 3.89 -5.71
N GLU A 46 1.32 3.92 -5.69
CA GLU A 46 2.18 3.14 -6.57
C GLU A 46 3.03 2.19 -5.73
N TRP A 47 3.02 0.92 -6.10
CA TRP A 47 3.83 -0.13 -5.50
C TRP A 47 4.64 -0.86 -6.58
N PRO A 48 5.80 -1.42 -6.24
CA PRO A 48 6.58 -2.23 -7.17
C PRO A 48 5.71 -3.33 -7.81
N TRP A 49 5.86 -3.52 -9.11
CA TRP A 49 5.18 -4.56 -9.90
C TRP A 49 3.65 -4.47 -9.95
N LEU A 50 3.06 -3.39 -9.43
CA LEU A 50 1.62 -3.16 -9.38
C LEU A 50 1.27 -1.90 -10.18
N ASN A 51 0.18 -1.94 -10.93
CA ASN A 51 -0.36 -0.73 -11.53
C ASN A 51 -0.83 0.23 -10.43
N PRO A 52 -0.67 1.56 -10.62
CA PRO A 52 -1.21 2.53 -9.68
C PRO A 52 -2.70 2.29 -9.42
N TYR A 53 -3.11 2.48 -8.18
CA TYR A 53 -4.51 2.36 -7.78
C TYR A 53 -4.91 3.50 -6.84
N ILE A 54 -6.21 3.67 -6.64
CA ILE A 54 -6.77 4.73 -5.83
C ILE A 54 -7.40 4.12 -4.58
N GLU A 55 -7.10 4.72 -3.43
CA GLU A 55 -7.80 4.47 -2.16
C GLU A 55 -8.64 5.69 -1.81
N ILE A 56 -9.84 5.48 -1.33
CA ILE A 56 -10.76 6.53 -0.88
C ILE A 56 -11.14 6.22 0.56
N GLU A 57 -10.74 7.09 1.47
CA GLU A 57 -10.99 6.95 2.90
C GLU A 57 -11.79 8.14 3.42
N GLY A 58 -12.77 7.88 4.26
CA GLY A 58 -13.62 8.93 4.83
C GLY A 58 -14.29 8.50 6.13
N PRO A 59 -14.91 9.47 6.84
CA PRO A 59 -15.51 9.22 8.14
C PRO A 59 -16.81 8.41 8.08
N SER A 60 -17.40 8.24 6.88
CA SER A 60 -18.59 7.41 6.67
C SER A 60 -18.60 6.77 5.29
N GLU A 61 -19.27 5.61 5.19
CA GLU A 61 -19.45 4.92 3.91
C GLU A 61 -20.17 5.81 2.88
N GLU A 62 -21.20 6.56 3.30
CA GLU A 62 -21.93 7.47 2.39
C GLU A 62 -21.02 8.50 1.72
N LEU A 63 -20.08 9.07 2.47
CA LEU A 63 -19.11 10.03 1.93
C LEU A 63 -18.11 9.37 0.98
N VAL A 64 -17.66 8.16 1.30
CA VAL A 64 -16.77 7.38 0.43
C VAL A 64 -17.47 7.02 -0.88
N VAL A 65 -18.70 6.49 -0.81
CA VAL A 65 -19.52 6.17 -1.98
C VAL A 65 -19.73 7.40 -2.86
N SER A 66 -20.26 8.49 -2.27
CA SER A 66 -20.54 9.70 -3.04
C SER A 66 -19.30 10.34 -3.66
N THR A 67 -18.15 10.24 -2.98
CA THR A 67 -16.88 10.73 -3.50
C THR A 67 -16.40 9.86 -4.65
N SER A 68 -16.48 8.53 -4.53
CA SER A 68 -16.10 7.62 -5.61
C SER A 68 -16.92 7.86 -6.88
N GLU A 69 -18.22 8.06 -6.74
CA GLU A 69 -19.12 8.38 -7.85
C GLU A 69 -18.81 9.74 -8.49
N LYS A 70 -18.51 10.78 -7.69
CA LYS A 70 -18.07 12.09 -8.20
C LYS A 70 -16.77 12.01 -8.99
N LEU A 71 -15.89 11.09 -8.64
CA LEU A 71 -14.65 10.83 -9.37
C LEU A 71 -14.86 9.97 -10.62
N GLY A 72 -16.09 9.49 -10.86
CA GLY A 72 -16.46 8.69 -12.04
C GLY A 72 -16.26 7.19 -11.86
N PHE A 73 -16.05 6.72 -10.64
CA PHE A 73 -15.95 5.28 -10.34
C PHE A 73 -17.32 4.67 -10.07
N ASN A 74 -17.46 3.41 -10.42
CA ASN A 74 -18.64 2.63 -10.09
C ASN A 74 -18.41 1.94 -8.74
N TRP A 75 -19.24 2.23 -7.76
CA TRP A 75 -19.13 1.66 -6.42
C TRP A 75 -19.17 0.12 -6.40
N THR A 76 -19.87 -0.49 -7.35
CA THR A 76 -19.92 -1.96 -7.46
C THR A 76 -18.57 -2.60 -7.77
N ASP A 77 -17.62 -1.82 -8.26
CA ASP A 77 -16.26 -2.28 -8.58
C ASP A 77 -15.28 -2.05 -7.42
N ALA A 78 -15.78 -1.52 -6.29
CA ALA A 78 -14.97 -1.25 -5.12
C ALA A 78 -14.39 -2.53 -4.52
N ILE A 79 -13.11 -2.46 -4.16
CA ILE A 79 -12.37 -3.55 -3.54
C ILE A 79 -12.00 -3.12 -2.13
N PHE A 80 -12.22 -4.02 -1.17
CA PHE A 80 -11.91 -3.79 0.22
C PHE A 80 -10.73 -4.65 0.65
N GLY A 81 -9.77 -4.06 1.35
CA GLY A 81 -8.60 -4.77 1.84
C GLY A 81 -7.36 -3.89 1.86
N ASP A 82 -6.23 -4.53 2.07
CA ASP A 82 -4.90 -3.92 2.03
C ASP A 82 -4.30 -3.95 0.60
N VAL A 83 -3.05 -3.56 0.47
CA VAL A 83 -2.33 -3.60 -0.81
C VAL A 83 -2.33 -4.98 -1.47
N MET A 84 -2.42 -6.07 -0.69
CA MET A 84 -2.50 -7.42 -1.25
C MET A 84 -3.80 -7.67 -2.01
N ALA A 85 -4.89 -6.97 -1.68
CA ALA A 85 -6.11 -7.01 -2.48
C ALA A 85 -5.85 -6.50 -3.91
N ALA A 86 -5.11 -5.40 -4.05
CA ALA A 86 -4.71 -4.86 -5.35
C ALA A 86 -3.78 -5.82 -6.13
N TYR A 87 -2.80 -6.43 -5.44
CA TYR A 87 -1.95 -7.46 -6.06
C TYR A 87 -2.75 -8.65 -6.59
N ARG A 88 -3.74 -9.15 -5.83
CA ARG A 88 -4.59 -10.28 -6.25
C ARG A 88 -5.47 -9.96 -7.45
N VAL A 89 -5.91 -8.71 -7.61
CA VAL A 89 -6.64 -8.28 -8.81
C VAL A 89 -5.75 -8.37 -10.05
N GLN A 90 -4.51 -7.92 -9.95
CA GLN A 90 -3.56 -7.96 -11.07
C GLN A 90 -2.95 -9.35 -11.28
N SER A 91 -2.79 -10.13 -10.21
CA SER A 91 -2.19 -11.47 -10.21
C SER A 91 -3.15 -12.49 -9.55
N PRO A 92 -4.20 -12.93 -10.26
CA PRO A 92 -5.28 -13.75 -9.69
C PRO A 92 -4.84 -15.16 -9.23
N HIS A 93 -3.62 -15.58 -9.57
CA HIS A 93 -3.04 -16.83 -9.10
C HIS A 93 -2.58 -16.80 -7.64
N LEU A 94 -2.46 -15.59 -7.04
CA LEU A 94 -2.06 -15.43 -5.65
C LEU A 94 -3.12 -16.00 -4.70
N GLY A 95 -2.68 -16.88 -3.79
CA GLY A 95 -3.49 -17.39 -2.71
C GLY A 95 -3.69 -16.36 -1.58
N MET A 96 -4.52 -16.73 -0.62
CA MET A 96 -4.80 -15.84 0.55
C MET A 96 -3.59 -15.70 1.47
N ASP A 97 -2.72 -16.71 1.52
CA ASP A 97 -1.52 -16.72 2.36
C ASP A 97 -0.30 -16.10 1.65
N ASP A 98 -0.41 -15.84 0.35
CA ASP A 98 0.64 -15.18 -0.42
C ASP A 98 0.69 -13.69 -0.09
N THR A 99 1.89 -13.19 0.21
CA THR A 99 2.12 -11.78 0.49
C THR A 99 3.51 -11.33 0.05
N VAL A 100 3.56 -10.17 -0.60
CA VAL A 100 4.83 -9.48 -0.89
C VAL A 100 5.58 -9.07 0.38
N GLY A 101 4.87 -8.98 1.51
CA GLY A 101 5.46 -8.71 2.83
C GLY A 101 6.42 -9.80 3.33
N ASN A 102 6.41 -11.00 2.72
CA ASN A 102 7.39 -12.05 3.01
C ASN A 102 8.69 -11.91 2.20
N LEU A 103 8.72 -11.01 1.21
CA LEU A 103 9.93 -10.71 0.47
C LEU A 103 10.85 -9.81 1.32
N PRO A 104 12.16 -10.06 1.37
CA PRO A 104 13.10 -9.24 2.13
C PRO A 104 13.16 -7.80 1.62
N GLU A 105 12.96 -7.61 0.32
CA GLU A 105 12.93 -6.30 -0.34
C GLU A 105 11.81 -6.25 -1.38
N VAL A 106 11.13 -5.10 -1.46
CA VAL A 106 10.07 -4.77 -2.42
C VAL A 106 10.42 -3.39 -2.97
N ARG A 107 11.15 -3.35 -4.09
CA ARG A 107 11.68 -2.11 -4.68
C ARG A 107 11.25 -1.95 -6.12
N PHE A 108 11.07 -0.71 -6.57
CA PHE A 108 10.64 -0.39 -7.94
C PHE A 108 11.61 -0.91 -9.02
N ASN A 109 12.91 -0.96 -8.72
CA ASN A 109 13.93 -1.38 -9.69
C ASN A 109 14.26 -2.88 -9.63
N ASP A 110 13.62 -3.62 -8.73
CA ASP A 110 13.84 -5.05 -8.61
C ASP A 110 13.10 -5.82 -9.71
N PRO A 111 13.62 -6.96 -10.16
CA PRO A 111 12.92 -7.81 -11.12
C PRO A 111 11.65 -8.38 -10.51
N LEU A 112 10.68 -8.73 -11.39
CA LEU A 112 9.44 -9.38 -10.96
C LEU A 112 9.76 -10.65 -10.16
N PRO A 113 9.33 -10.76 -8.90
CA PRO A 113 9.60 -11.92 -8.07
C PRO A 113 8.80 -13.16 -8.53
N GLU A 114 9.30 -14.36 -8.21
CA GLU A 114 8.64 -15.62 -8.58
C GLU A 114 7.19 -15.69 -8.08
N LEU A 115 6.93 -15.15 -6.89
CA LEU A 115 5.58 -15.06 -6.31
C LEU A 115 4.55 -14.42 -7.26
N LEU A 116 4.95 -13.40 -8.03
CA LEU A 116 4.07 -12.65 -8.93
C LEU A 116 4.07 -13.16 -10.38
N LYS A 117 4.86 -14.17 -10.70
CA LYS A 117 4.84 -14.82 -12.01
C LYS A 117 3.69 -15.82 -12.11
N ALA A 118 2.95 -15.71 -13.20
CA ALA A 118 1.87 -16.65 -13.49
C ALA A 118 2.41 -18.02 -13.94
#